data_766304216e2cf6e4e9659cd3b6189d34
#
_entry.id   766304216e2cf6e4e9659cd3b6189d34
#
_cell.length_a   1.000
_cell.length_b   1.000
_cell.length_c   1.000
_cell.angle_alpha   90.00
_cell.angle_beta   90.00
_cell.angle_gamma   90.00
#
_symmetry.space_group_name_H-M   'P 1'
#
loop_
_entity.id
_entity.type
_entity.pdbx_description
1 polymer ?
#
loop_
_entity_poly.entity_id
_entity_poly.type
_entity_poly.pdbx_seq_one_letter_code
_entity_poly.pdbx_strand_id
1 'polypeptide(L)'
;MHEFELSISGMTCAACAGRVERALQKVPAVSAAGVNLASEKARVSAPIDAAPALAEAVSAAGYQVAEAEHDLALSGMSCANCAGRIEKVLRTVPGVLTAEVNLASERARVKTLAAVETQALIVAVEAAGYGAEDRLAEDDRPAPVRQGLRWERLELALALLLATPLILPMLLTPFGWHLMPPAWLQFLLATPVQFLIGARFYRGAWHALRARSGNMDVLVALGTSAAYGLSLYLWLVKGSPHLYFETAAMVIALVRLGKYLETRAKRRTGAALRALEALRPESARRLDADGNEEEVALNRLRLGDRLQLRPGERIPADGRILQGESQVDEALLTGESRPVAKGPGDEVVGGAINGEGNLQVEVTALGGETVLAGIIRLVEDAQATKAPIQQLVDRISRVFVPVVVALALVTLLGWLLTGHALEPSLLAAVAVLVIACPCALGLATPAALMAGTGVAARHGILIKDAETLERAQGITTVVFDKTGTLTAGQLRLRHLATAPGIEEAELLSLAGSLQRGSEHPLAAAVLLACRD
;
A
#
# COMPACT_ATOMS: atom_id res chain seq x y z
N MET A 1 14.45 4.56 29.57
CA MET A 1 13.47 5.64 29.79
C MET A 1 13.70 6.67 28.70
N HIS A 2 12.63 7.09 28.05
CA HIS A 2 12.61 8.12 27.01
C HIS A 2 11.65 9.22 27.42
N GLU A 3 11.95 10.46 27.09
CA GLU A 3 11.10 11.60 27.38
C GLU A 3 10.20 11.88 26.17
N PHE A 4 8.89 11.66 26.32
CA PHE A 4 7.90 11.94 25.27
C PHE A 4 7.31 13.32 25.50
N GLU A 5 7.18 14.09 24.42
CA GLU A 5 6.40 15.31 24.37
C GLU A 5 5.10 15.07 23.61
N LEU A 6 3.97 15.16 24.28
CA LEU A 6 2.63 14.96 23.72
C LEU A 6 1.96 16.32 23.57
N SER A 7 1.58 16.70 22.37
CA SER A 7 0.68 17.85 22.15
C SER A 7 -0.75 17.39 22.32
N ILE A 8 -1.48 18.01 23.26
CA ILE A 8 -2.81 17.55 23.69
C ILE A 8 -3.82 18.65 23.47
N SER A 9 -4.82 18.38 22.64
CA SER A 9 -5.91 19.32 22.37
C SER A 9 -7.14 19.06 23.25
N GLY A 10 -7.94 20.11 23.48
CA GLY A 10 -9.18 20.05 24.26
C GLY A 10 -9.04 20.39 25.74
N MET A 11 -7.85 20.76 26.23
CA MET A 11 -7.66 21.21 27.59
C MET A 11 -8.04 22.70 27.75
N THR A 12 -9.02 23.02 28.60
CA THR A 12 -9.51 24.40 28.77
C THR A 12 -9.24 24.99 30.15
N CYS A 13 -8.84 24.18 31.13
CA CYS A 13 -8.62 24.61 32.51
C CYS A 13 -7.61 23.73 33.25
N ALA A 14 -7.14 24.19 34.41
CA ALA A 14 -6.18 23.44 35.23
C ALA A 14 -6.72 22.07 35.70
N ALA A 15 -8.03 21.91 35.86
CA ALA A 15 -8.63 20.63 36.21
C ALA A 15 -8.52 19.62 35.04
N CYS A 16 -8.55 20.09 33.77
CA CYS A 16 -8.33 19.30 32.60
C CYS A 16 -6.89 18.77 32.58
N ALA A 17 -5.90 19.65 32.74
CA ALA A 17 -4.49 19.30 32.82
C ALA A 17 -4.22 18.25 33.91
N GLY A 18 -4.76 18.45 35.12
CA GLY A 18 -4.64 17.47 36.21
C GLY A 18 -5.36 16.14 35.96
N ARG A 19 -6.37 16.10 35.08
CA ARG A 19 -7.02 14.83 34.66
C ARG A 19 -6.13 14.06 33.71
N VAL A 20 -5.57 14.75 32.72
CA VAL A 20 -4.62 14.16 31.76
C VAL A 20 -3.37 13.64 32.50
N GLU A 21 -2.80 14.43 33.40
CA GLU A 21 -1.63 14.06 34.18
C GLU A 21 -1.86 12.77 34.98
N ARG A 22 -2.99 12.67 35.67
CA ARG A 22 -3.38 11.47 36.43
C ARG A 22 -3.64 10.27 35.51
N ALA A 23 -4.14 10.46 34.29
CA ALA A 23 -4.33 9.40 33.33
C ALA A 23 -2.98 8.86 32.83
N LEU A 24 -2.04 9.74 32.52
CA LEU A 24 -0.68 9.38 32.11
C LEU A 24 0.10 8.68 33.23
N GLN A 25 -0.02 9.13 34.48
CA GLN A 25 0.62 8.49 35.64
C GLN A 25 0.09 7.08 35.93
N LYS A 26 -1.11 6.73 35.47
CA LYS A 26 -1.67 5.38 35.62
C LYS A 26 -1.13 4.37 34.59
N VAL A 27 -0.49 4.84 33.53
CA VAL A 27 0.10 3.93 32.53
C VAL A 27 1.29 3.19 33.17
N PRO A 28 1.34 1.85 33.06
CA PRO A 28 2.44 1.07 33.61
C PRO A 28 3.80 1.55 33.10
N ALA A 29 4.79 1.61 34.00
CA ALA A 29 6.16 2.03 33.72
C ALA A 29 6.37 3.54 33.40
N VAL A 30 5.37 4.41 33.54
CA VAL A 30 5.58 5.85 33.55
C VAL A 30 6.24 6.24 34.89
N SER A 31 7.41 6.90 34.81
CA SER A 31 8.17 7.34 35.98
C SER A 31 7.85 8.79 36.39
N ALA A 32 7.52 9.62 35.40
CA ALA A 32 7.12 11.01 35.62
C ALA A 32 6.20 11.48 34.49
N ALA A 33 5.19 12.26 34.84
CA ALA A 33 4.34 12.97 33.90
C ALA A 33 4.03 14.37 34.44
N GLY A 34 4.15 15.37 33.58
CA GLY A 34 3.79 16.75 33.89
C GLY A 34 3.08 17.38 32.69
N VAL A 35 1.95 18.07 32.97
CA VAL A 35 1.11 18.68 31.91
C VAL A 35 1.13 20.19 32.05
N ASN A 36 1.45 20.89 30.98
CA ASN A 36 1.42 22.33 30.89
C ASN A 36 0.20 22.79 30.09
N LEU A 37 -0.75 23.42 30.74
CA LEU A 37 -1.97 23.92 30.11
C LEU A 37 -1.71 25.05 29.11
N ALA A 38 -0.75 25.93 29.39
CA ALA A 38 -0.51 27.12 28.57
C ALA A 38 0.13 26.78 27.21
N SER A 39 0.95 25.71 27.17
CA SER A 39 1.55 25.19 25.96
C SER A 39 0.79 24.01 25.33
N GLU A 40 -0.29 23.56 26.00
CA GLU A 40 -1.06 22.37 25.62
C GLU A 40 -0.19 21.11 25.41
N LYS A 41 0.91 20.99 26.18
CA LYS A 41 1.87 19.91 26.09
C LYS A 41 1.97 19.11 27.39
N ALA A 42 2.15 17.80 27.25
CA ALA A 42 2.54 16.92 28.36
C ALA A 42 3.95 16.37 28.11
N ARG A 43 4.79 16.36 29.15
CA ARG A 43 6.08 15.65 29.16
C ARG A 43 5.96 14.41 30.02
N VAL A 44 6.34 13.28 29.45
CA VAL A 44 6.19 11.97 30.08
C VAL A 44 7.47 11.16 29.93
N SER A 45 8.03 10.71 31.06
CA SER A 45 9.18 9.81 31.06
C SER A 45 8.69 8.36 31.17
N ALA A 46 8.87 7.57 30.10
CA ALA A 46 8.38 6.21 29.99
C ALA A 46 9.34 5.34 29.10
N PRO A 47 9.16 4.01 29.04
CA PRO A 47 9.84 3.17 28.06
C PRO A 47 9.54 3.59 26.61
N ILE A 48 10.44 3.27 25.68
CA ILE A 48 10.34 3.68 24.25
C ILE A 48 9.06 3.16 23.60
N ASP A 49 8.58 2.02 24.00
CA ASP A 49 7.39 1.33 23.46
C ASP A 49 6.07 1.77 24.13
N ALA A 50 6.11 2.74 25.05
CA ALA A 50 4.94 3.22 25.77
C ALA A 50 4.06 4.20 24.97
N ALA A 51 4.54 4.76 23.85
CA ALA A 51 3.82 5.80 23.10
C ALA A 51 2.35 5.44 22.78
N PRO A 52 1.98 4.22 22.33
CA PRO A 52 0.59 3.86 22.08
C PRO A 52 -0.27 3.89 23.35
N ALA A 53 0.26 3.37 24.47
CA ALA A 53 -0.45 3.35 25.76
C ALA A 53 -0.65 4.76 26.34
N LEU A 54 0.31 5.66 26.12
CA LEU A 54 0.20 7.08 26.52
C LEU A 54 -0.89 7.79 25.71
N ALA A 55 -0.94 7.58 24.39
CA ALA A 55 -1.97 8.17 23.53
C ALA A 55 -3.37 7.63 23.89
N GLU A 56 -3.50 6.33 24.16
CA GLU A 56 -4.74 5.70 24.58
C GLU A 56 -5.22 6.24 25.95
N ALA A 57 -4.32 6.44 26.92
CA ALA A 57 -4.65 6.98 28.23
C ALA A 57 -5.18 8.41 28.15
N VAL A 58 -4.62 9.25 27.27
CA VAL A 58 -5.11 10.62 27.01
C VAL A 58 -6.49 10.58 26.36
N SER A 59 -6.69 9.71 25.36
CA SER A 59 -7.98 9.54 24.68
C SER A 59 -9.06 9.03 25.63
N ALA A 60 -8.76 8.06 26.49
CA ALA A 60 -9.66 7.56 27.53
C ALA A 60 -10.04 8.64 28.57
N ALA A 61 -9.17 9.63 28.79
CA ALA A 61 -9.47 10.79 29.64
C ALA A 61 -10.35 11.84 28.95
N GLY A 62 -10.69 11.67 27.65
CA GLY A 62 -11.55 12.55 26.87
C GLY A 62 -10.82 13.68 26.14
N TYR A 63 -9.52 13.53 25.88
CA TYR A 63 -8.67 14.50 25.18
C TYR A 63 -8.04 13.86 23.95
N GLN A 64 -7.50 14.67 23.03
CA GLN A 64 -6.85 14.17 21.82
C GLN A 64 -5.36 14.49 21.83
N VAL A 65 -4.55 13.52 21.46
CA VAL A 65 -3.10 13.69 21.19
C VAL A 65 -2.93 14.06 19.72
N ALA A 66 -2.09 15.03 19.42
CA ALA A 66 -1.75 15.35 18.05
C ALA A 66 -0.89 14.21 17.46
N GLU A 67 -1.38 13.62 16.41
CA GLU A 67 -0.74 12.55 15.65
C GLU A 67 -0.26 13.06 14.30
N ALA A 68 0.80 12.46 13.78
CA ALA A 68 1.27 12.65 12.42
C ALA A 68 1.21 11.31 11.69
N GLU A 69 0.93 11.36 10.39
CA GLU A 69 0.95 10.20 9.53
C GLU A 69 2.06 10.36 8.50
N HIS A 70 2.90 9.33 8.37
CA HIS A 70 4.01 9.28 7.42
C HIS A 70 3.79 8.14 6.44
N ASP A 71 3.96 8.43 5.15
CA ASP A 71 3.90 7.42 4.07
C ASP A 71 5.29 7.31 3.45
N LEU A 72 5.94 6.15 3.65
CA LEU A 72 7.28 5.88 3.18
C LEU A 72 7.22 4.91 1.99
N ALA A 73 7.88 5.28 0.89
CA ALA A 73 8.20 4.35 -0.17
C ALA A 73 9.36 3.45 0.25
N LEU A 74 9.18 2.15 0.16
CA LEU A 74 10.15 1.16 0.62
C LEU A 74 10.78 0.42 -0.56
N SER A 75 12.06 0.07 -0.41
CA SER A 75 12.78 -0.73 -1.40
C SER A 75 13.60 -1.85 -0.75
N GLY A 76 13.90 -2.89 -1.54
CA GLY A 76 14.71 -4.03 -1.07
C GLY A 76 13.94 -5.12 -0.34
N MET A 77 12.62 -5.05 -0.21
CA MET A 77 11.81 -6.13 0.35
C MET A 77 11.66 -7.28 -0.64
N SER A 78 11.84 -8.52 -0.17
CA SER A 78 11.72 -9.73 -1.00
C SER A 78 10.58 -10.66 -0.58
N CYS A 79 10.09 -10.55 0.65
CA CYS A 79 9.06 -11.44 1.19
C CYS A 79 8.31 -10.80 2.37
N ALA A 80 7.22 -11.45 2.80
CA ALA A 80 6.40 -11.00 3.92
C ALA A 80 7.19 -10.85 5.23
N ASN A 81 8.20 -11.69 5.47
CA ASN A 81 9.07 -11.57 6.64
C ASN A 81 9.90 -10.26 6.61
N CYS A 82 10.26 -9.75 5.42
CA CYS A 82 10.92 -8.45 5.29
C CYS A 82 9.98 -7.32 5.74
N ALA A 83 8.73 -7.35 5.30
CA ALA A 83 7.71 -6.38 5.72
C ALA A 83 7.50 -6.40 7.24
N GLY A 84 7.29 -7.59 7.84
CA GLY A 84 7.14 -7.73 9.29
C GLY A 84 8.36 -7.28 10.09
N ARG A 85 9.57 -7.38 9.50
CA ARG A 85 10.80 -6.87 10.11
C ARG A 85 10.84 -5.34 10.11
N ILE A 86 10.49 -4.71 8.99
CA ILE A 86 10.43 -3.25 8.90
C ILE A 86 9.39 -2.72 9.89
N GLU A 87 8.20 -3.32 9.97
CA GLU A 87 7.19 -2.96 10.98
C GLU A 87 7.76 -3.00 12.40
N LYS A 88 8.47 -4.10 12.74
CA LYS A 88 9.08 -4.24 14.06
C LYS A 88 10.12 -3.16 14.34
N VAL A 89 10.95 -2.82 13.36
CA VAL A 89 11.96 -1.77 13.48
C VAL A 89 11.32 -0.41 13.63
N LEU A 90 10.32 -0.09 12.81
CA LEU A 90 9.59 1.18 12.91
C LEU A 90 8.93 1.34 14.28
N ARG A 91 8.35 0.29 14.85
CA ARG A 91 7.77 0.31 16.21
C ARG A 91 8.80 0.50 17.34
N THR A 92 10.10 0.34 17.06
CA THR A 92 11.16 0.65 18.04
C THR A 92 11.59 2.12 18.01
N VAL A 93 11.11 2.90 17.04
CA VAL A 93 11.36 4.35 17.00
C VAL A 93 10.47 5.02 18.04
N PRO A 94 11.03 5.86 18.94
CA PRO A 94 10.26 6.54 19.96
C PRO A 94 9.14 7.39 19.36
N GLY A 95 7.93 7.28 19.90
CA GLY A 95 6.78 8.06 19.43
C GLY A 95 5.99 7.42 18.29
N VAL A 96 6.38 6.26 17.78
CA VAL A 96 5.57 5.50 16.81
C VAL A 96 4.40 4.84 17.53
N LEU A 97 3.19 5.11 17.04
CA LEU A 97 1.93 4.54 17.54
C LEU A 97 1.60 3.24 16.80
N THR A 98 1.57 3.30 15.47
CA THR A 98 1.36 2.13 14.61
C THR A 98 2.28 2.17 13.41
N ALA A 99 2.70 1.00 12.94
CA ALA A 99 3.43 0.85 11.70
C ALA A 99 2.87 -0.35 10.92
N GLU A 100 2.47 -0.11 9.68
CA GLU A 100 1.92 -1.08 8.75
C GLU A 100 2.74 -1.06 7.46
N VAL A 101 3.25 -2.22 7.06
CA VAL A 101 4.07 -2.36 5.85
C VAL A 101 3.38 -3.25 4.84
N ASN A 102 3.15 -2.72 3.67
CA ASN A 102 2.59 -3.46 2.56
C ASN A 102 3.69 -3.88 1.58
N LEU A 103 3.91 -5.19 1.49
CA LEU A 103 4.89 -5.77 0.57
C LEU A 103 4.50 -5.55 -0.90
N ALA A 104 3.20 -5.50 -1.20
CA ALA A 104 2.73 -5.46 -2.57
C ALA A 104 2.82 -4.06 -3.19
N SER A 105 2.52 -3.03 -2.40
CA SER A 105 2.67 -1.62 -2.80
C SER A 105 4.06 -1.07 -2.50
N GLU A 106 4.90 -1.83 -1.77
CA GLU A 106 6.23 -1.40 -1.31
C GLU A 106 6.18 -0.10 -0.48
N ARG A 107 5.18 0.00 0.41
CA ARG A 107 4.92 1.18 1.26
C ARG A 107 4.89 0.82 2.74
N ALA A 108 5.28 1.81 3.58
CA ALA A 108 5.01 1.79 5.01
C ALA A 108 4.18 3.00 5.38
N ARG A 109 3.06 2.76 6.05
CA ARG A 109 2.26 3.78 6.71
C ARG A 109 2.56 3.75 8.19
N VAL A 110 3.00 4.89 8.74
CA VAL A 110 3.42 5.00 10.13
C VAL A 110 2.66 6.14 10.77
N LYS A 111 1.88 5.83 11.80
CA LYS A 111 1.28 6.84 12.67
C LYS A 111 2.20 7.08 13.86
N THR A 112 2.47 8.33 14.11
CA THR A 112 3.38 8.77 15.17
C THR A 112 2.78 9.88 16.01
N LEU A 113 3.39 10.15 17.14
CA LEU A 113 3.21 11.44 17.81
C LEU A 113 3.73 12.56 16.90
N ALA A 114 3.07 13.72 16.91
CA ALA A 114 3.36 14.82 15.98
C ALA A 114 4.83 15.34 16.01
N ALA A 115 5.57 15.03 17.09
CA ALA A 115 6.98 15.43 17.26
C ALA A 115 7.98 14.51 16.54
N VAL A 116 7.55 13.40 15.92
CA VAL A 116 8.44 12.45 15.23
C VAL A 116 8.71 12.93 13.82
N GLU A 117 9.99 13.10 13.48
CA GLU A 117 10.42 13.49 12.15
C GLU A 117 10.49 12.27 11.22
N THR A 118 10.05 12.43 9.96
CA THR A 118 10.11 11.38 8.92
C THR A 118 11.52 10.83 8.74
N GLN A 119 12.54 11.67 8.89
CA GLN A 119 13.95 11.27 8.76
C GLN A 119 14.35 10.19 9.78
N ALA A 120 13.82 10.23 11.00
CA ALA A 120 14.10 9.22 12.01
C ALA A 120 13.56 7.84 11.62
N LEU A 121 12.39 7.81 10.95
CA LEU A 121 11.79 6.59 10.41
C LEU A 121 12.61 6.02 9.26
N ILE A 122 13.07 6.88 8.34
CA ILE A 122 13.91 6.48 7.20
C ILE A 122 15.23 5.86 7.70
N VAL A 123 15.93 6.52 8.61
CA VAL A 123 17.18 6.01 9.20
C VAL A 123 16.99 4.65 9.88
N ALA A 124 15.87 4.46 10.57
CA ALA A 124 15.56 3.17 11.21
C ALA A 124 15.38 2.04 10.18
N VAL A 125 14.70 2.31 9.07
CA VAL A 125 14.50 1.34 7.97
C VAL A 125 15.82 1.04 7.26
N GLU A 126 16.65 2.05 6.99
CA GLU A 126 17.97 1.88 6.38
C GLU A 126 18.92 1.08 7.26
N ALA A 127 18.93 1.33 8.58
CA ALA A 127 19.70 0.55 9.55
C ALA A 127 19.28 -0.94 9.58
N ALA A 128 18.03 -1.24 9.22
CA ALA A 128 17.55 -2.61 9.06
C ALA A 128 17.95 -3.27 7.72
N GLY A 129 18.59 -2.49 6.82
CA GLY A 129 19.08 -2.97 5.52
C GLY A 129 18.08 -2.88 4.37
N TYR A 130 17.11 -1.98 4.47
CA TYR A 130 16.11 -1.68 3.44
C TYR A 130 16.20 -0.21 3.05
N GLY A 131 15.76 0.16 1.85
CA GLY A 131 15.65 1.56 1.48
C GLY A 131 14.29 2.12 1.89
N ALA A 132 14.27 3.39 2.29
CA ALA A 132 13.05 4.15 2.56
C ALA A 132 13.21 5.58 2.06
N GLU A 133 12.14 6.15 1.50
CA GLU A 133 12.07 7.52 1.03
C GLU A 133 10.74 8.14 1.45
N ASP A 134 10.73 9.45 1.76
CA ASP A 134 9.51 10.17 2.09
C ASP A 134 8.73 10.49 0.82
N ARG A 135 7.49 10.04 0.75
CA ARG A 135 6.65 10.22 -0.42
C ARG A 135 6.06 11.63 -0.55
N LEU A 136 5.86 12.33 0.56
CA LEU A 136 5.39 13.72 0.54
C LEU A 136 6.42 14.68 -0.08
N ALA A 137 7.72 14.29 -0.04
CA ALA A 137 8.80 15.02 -0.70
C ALA A 137 8.91 14.70 -2.21
N GLU A 138 8.22 13.68 -2.70
CA GLU A 138 8.33 13.14 -4.07
C GLU A 138 7.32 13.73 -5.07
N ASP A 139 6.27 14.41 -4.61
CA ASP A 139 5.26 15.04 -5.49
C ASP A 139 5.85 16.12 -6.42
N ASP A 140 7.13 16.47 -6.22
CA ASP A 140 7.89 17.44 -7.03
C ASP A 140 8.92 16.80 -7.99
N ARG A 141 9.06 15.46 -8.06
CA ARG A 141 10.04 14.80 -8.94
C ARG A 141 9.40 13.76 -9.86
N PRO A 142 9.70 13.78 -11.18
CA PRO A 142 9.25 12.71 -12.07
C PRO A 142 9.88 11.38 -11.65
N ALA A 143 9.04 10.41 -11.33
CA ALA A 143 9.36 9.14 -10.71
C ALA A 143 10.55 8.38 -11.31
N PRO A 144 11.51 7.88 -10.50
CA PRO A 144 12.61 7.03 -10.93
C PRO A 144 12.18 5.59 -11.31
N VAL A 145 10.87 5.32 -11.39
CA VAL A 145 10.26 3.99 -11.66
C VAL A 145 10.77 3.34 -12.97
N ARG A 146 11.21 4.12 -13.95
CA ARG A 146 11.74 3.58 -15.22
C ARG A 146 13.17 3.05 -15.14
N GLN A 147 14.00 3.54 -14.23
CA GLN A 147 15.41 3.12 -14.10
C GLN A 147 15.54 1.77 -13.39
N GLY A 148 14.82 1.53 -12.30
CA GLY A 148 14.85 0.26 -11.57
C GLY A 148 14.49 -0.95 -12.44
N LEU A 149 13.49 -0.80 -13.34
CA LEU A 149 13.05 -1.88 -14.23
C LEU A 149 14.09 -2.25 -15.30
N ARG A 150 14.87 -1.28 -15.77
CA ARG A 150 15.94 -1.53 -16.74
C ARG A 150 17.07 -2.34 -16.10
N TRP A 151 17.45 -2.02 -14.89
CA TRP A 151 18.47 -2.76 -14.13
C TRP A 151 18.01 -4.17 -13.79
N GLU A 152 16.79 -4.38 -13.32
CA GLU A 152 16.25 -5.72 -13.07
C GLU A 152 16.20 -6.59 -14.32
N ARG A 153 15.82 -6.02 -15.46
CA ARG A 153 15.86 -6.73 -16.76
C ARG A 153 17.27 -7.05 -17.20
N LEU A 154 18.22 -6.12 -17.03
CA LEU A 154 19.63 -6.34 -17.36
C LEU A 154 20.25 -7.42 -16.48
N GLU A 155 20.01 -7.38 -15.15
CA GLU A 155 20.47 -8.42 -14.23
C GLU A 155 19.89 -9.80 -14.58
N LEU A 156 18.59 -9.88 -14.90
CA LEU A 156 17.95 -11.12 -15.32
C LEU A 156 18.51 -11.62 -16.67
N ALA A 157 18.64 -10.72 -17.65
CA ALA A 157 19.22 -11.07 -18.93
C ALA A 157 20.66 -11.58 -18.81
N LEU A 158 21.45 -10.93 -17.95
CA LEU A 158 22.82 -11.35 -17.65
C LEU A 158 22.85 -12.70 -16.92
N ALA A 159 21.95 -12.91 -15.94
CA ALA A 159 21.82 -14.19 -15.25
C ALA A 159 21.50 -15.33 -16.22
N LEU A 160 20.53 -15.13 -17.09
CA LEU A 160 20.14 -16.12 -18.10
C LEU A 160 21.24 -16.33 -19.14
N LEU A 161 21.89 -15.27 -19.61
CA LEU A 161 22.99 -15.36 -20.57
C LEU A 161 24.16 -16.19 -20.02
N LEU A 162 24.54 -15.97 -18.75
CA LEU A 162 25.64 -16.69 -18.13
C LEU A 162 25.26 -18.12 -17.69
N ALA A 163 24.01 -18.34 -17.30
CA ALA A 163 23.54 -19.65 -16.88
C ALA A 163 23.19 -20.57 -18.09
N THR A 164 22.73 -20.03 -19.21
CA THR A 164 22.32 -20.83 -20.39
C THR A 164 23.44 -21.75 -20.90
N PRO A 165 24.71 -21.33 -21.05
CA PRO A 165 25.79 -22.24 -21.50
C PRO A 165 26.09 -23.38 -20.54
N LEU A 166 25.71 -23.24 -19.26
CA LEU A 166 25.87 -24.25 -18.22
C LEU A 166 24.67 -25.23 -18.21
N ILE A 167 23.46 -24.73 -18.44
CA ILE A 167 22.21 -25.48 -18.34
C ILE A 167 21.93 -26.25 -19.66
N LEU A 168 22.18 -25.60 -20.80
CA LEU A 168 21.83 -26.17 -22.12
C LEU A 168 22.49 -27.54 -22.38
N PRO A 169 23.78 -27.75 -22.11
CA PRO A 169 24.41 -29.07 -22.26
C PRO A 169 23.75 -30.15 -21.40
N MET A 170 23.37 -29.81 -20.15
CA MET A 170 22.65 -30.72 -19.25
C MET A 170 21.30 -31.18 -19.87
N LEU A 171 20.54 -30.25 -20.47
CA LEU A 171 19.26 -30.54 -21.12
C LEU A 171 19.43 -31.35 -22.41
N LEU A 172 20.59 -31.28 -23.07
CA LEU A 172 20.89 -32.02 -24.31
C LEU A 172 21.49 -33.40 -24.04
N THR A 173 21.94 -33.71 -22.84
CA THR A 173 22.49 -35.03 -22.47
C THR A 173 21.53 -36.20 -22.75
N PRO A 174 20.20 -36.14 -22.53
CA PRO A 174 19.26 -37.21 -22.86
C PRO A 174 19.19 -37.49 -24.36
N PHE A 175 19.60 -36.54 -25.21
CA PHE A 175 19.65 -36.67 -26.67
C PHE A 175 21.00 -37.15 -27.20
N GLY A 176 21.92 -37.56 -26.29
CA GLY A 176 23.24 -38.09 -26.61
C GLY A 176 24.32 -37.01 -26.88
N TRP A 177 24.05 -35.76 -26.58
CA TRP A 177 24.98 -34.64 -26.77
C TRP A 177 25.70 -34.31 -25.46
N HIS A 178 26.97 -34.69 -25.34
CA HIS A 178 27.81 -34.46 -24.16
C HIS A 178 28.72 -33.25 -24.40
N LEU A 179 28.16 -32.05 -24.39
CA LEU A 179 28.83 -30.77 -24.69
C LEU A 179 29.15 -29.96 -23.43
N MET A 180 29.46 -30.63 -22.32
CA MET A 180 29.75 -29.92 -21.06
C MET A 180 30.99 -29.01 -21.19
N PRO A 181 30.90 -27.71 -20.82
CA PRO A 181 32.04 -26.80 -20.82
C PRO A 181 33.16 -27.29 -19.92
N PRO A 182 34.45 -26.97 -20.18
CA PRO A 182 35.55 -27.28 -19.27
C PRO A 182 35.36 -26.63 -17.92
N ALA A 183 35.88 -27.23 -16.85
CA ALA A 183 35.69 -26.82 -15.46
C ALA A 183 35.98 -25.35 -15.20
N TRP A 184 37.07 -24.82 -15.76
CA TRP A 184 37.46 -23.42 -15.63
C TRP A 184 36.41 -22.46 -16.21
N LEU A 185 35.76 -22.84 -17.31
CA LEU A 185 34.71 -22.03 -17.97
C LEU A 185 33.41 -22.10 -17.16
N GLN A 186 33.04 -23.28 -16.63
CA GLN A 186 31.92 -23.40 -15.71
C GLN A 186 32.10 -22.50 -14.48
N PHE A 187 33.29 -22.49 -13.86
CA PHE A 187 33.64 -21.61 -12.76
C PHE A 187 33.54 -20.13 -13.15
N LEU A 188 34.10 -19.74 -14.31
CA LEU A 188 34.09 -18.36 -14.79
C LEU A 188 32.67 -17.84 -15.03
N LEU A 189 31.77 -18.68 -15.55
CA LEU A 189 30.38 -18.31 -15.81
C LEU A 189 29.51 -18.31 -14.55
N ALA A 190 29.71 -19.28 -13.66
CA ALA A 190 28.91 -19.42 -12.44
C ALA A 190 29.28 -18.37 -11.37
N THR A 191 30.55 -17.97 -11.26
CA THR A 191 31.04 -17.05 -10.23
C THR A 191 30.34 -15.68 -10.26
N PRO A 192 30.19 -14.99 -11.41
CA PRO A 192 29.42 -13.76 -11.46
C PRO A 192 27.94 -13.95 -11.09
N VAL A 193 27.34 -15.08 -11.50
CA VAL A 193 25.94 -15.40 -11.15
C VAL A 193 25.83 -15.56 -9.64
N GLN A 194 26.76 -16.30 -9.01
CA GLN A 194 26.75 -16.58 -7.58
C GLN A 194 26.96 -15.32 -6.73
N PHE A 195 27.96 -14.50 -7.04
CA PHE A 195 28.42 -13.42 -6.15
C PHE A 195 27.98 -12.02 -6.58
N LEU A 196 27.77 -11.74 -7.86
CA LEU A 196 27.25 -10.45 -8.30
C LEU A 196 25.71 -10.45 -8.33
N ILE A 197 25.10 -11.37 -9.09
CA ILE A 197 23.66 -11.45 -9.22
C ILE A 197 23.02 -12.01 -7.94
N GLY A 198 23.67 -13.01 -7.32
CA GLY A 198 23.28 -13.62 -6.05
C GLY A 198 23.53 -12.77 -4.82
N ALA A 199 24.29 -11.66 -4.91
CA ALA A 199 24.66 -10.80 -3.79
C ALA A 199 23.47 -10.36 -2.92
N ARG A 200 22.30 -10.12 -3.54
CA ARG A 200 21.07 -9.76 -2.85
C ARG A 200 20.60 -10.84 -1.88
N PHE A 201 20.71 -12.12 -2.28
CA PHE A 201 20.33 -13.25 -1.43
C PHE A 201 21.26 -13.38 -0.23
N TYR A 202 22.57 -13.15 -0.41
CA TYR A 202 23.52 -13.13 0.70
C TYR A 202 23.25 -11.99 1.67
N ARG A 203 22.98 -10.78 1.17
CA ARG A 203 22.61 -9.64 2.03
C ARG A 203 21.31 -9.90 2.77
N GLY A 204 20.27 -10.38 2.08
CA GLY A 204 18.99 -10.73 2.68
C GLY A 204 19.13 -11.86 3.73
N ALA A 205 19.92 -12.90 3.44
CA ALA A 205 20.21 -13.98 4.36
C ALA A 205 20.97 -13.49 5.61
N TRP A 206 21.99 -12.68 5.43
CA TRP A 206 22.77 -12.10 6.54
C TRP A 206 21.89 -11.27 7.48
N HIS A 207 21.06 -10.41 6.92
CA HIS A 207 20.12 -9.61 7.70
C HIS A 207 19.08 -10.48 8.42
N ALA A 208 18.56 -11.54 7.79
CA ALA A 208 17.62 -12.45 8.39
C ALA A 208 18.24 -13.23 9.56
N LEU A 209 19.43 -13.80 9.37
CA LEU A 209 20.15 -14.53 10.41
C LEU A 209 20.50 -13.66 11.61
N ARG A 210 20.96 -12.41 11.36
CA ARG A 210 21.24 -11.46 12.43
C ARG A 210 19.99 -11.10 13.24
N ALA A 211 18.83 -11.10 12.60
CA ALA A 211 17.53 -10.90 13.25
C ALA A 211 16.92 -12.18 13.82
N ARG A 212 17.63 -13.32 13.81
CA ARG A 212 17.14 -14.65 14.23
C ARG A 212 15.82 -15.04 13.55
N SER A 213 15.69 -14.67 12.27
CA SER A 213 14.52 -15.01 11.46
C SER A 213 14.95 -15.79 10.22
N GLY A 214 14.11 -16.71 9.74
CA GLY A 214 14.31 -17.38 8.46
C GLY A 214 13.58 -16.63 7.34
N ASN A 215 14.20 -16.54 6.17
CA ASN A 215 13.54 -16.06 4.96
C ASN A 215 13.97 -16.91 3.75
N MET A 216 13.36 -16.66 2.60
CA MET A 216 13.71 -17.33 1.35
C MET A 216 15.19 -17.15 0.99
N ASP A 217 15.76 -15.97 1.26
CA ASP A 217 17.13 -15.66 0.89
C ASP A 217 18.13 -16.56 1.61
N VAL A 218 17.83 -16.98 2.86
CA VAL A 218 18.63 -17.94 3.62
C VAL A 218 18.67 -19.29 2.92
N LEU A 219 17.52 -19.80 2.45
CA LEU A 219 17.44 -21.10 1.79
C LEU A 219 18.20 -21.09 0.45
N VAL A 220 18.02 -20.03 -0.34
CA VAL A 220 18.72 -19.85 -1.63
C VAL A 220 20.23 -19.71 -1.40
N ALA A 221 20.66 -18.83 -0.48
CA ALA A 221 22.07 -18.62 -0.19
C ALA A 221 22.77 -19.91 0.32
N LEU A 222 22.13 -20.67 1.23
CA LEU A 222 22.69 -21.92 1.72
C LEU A 222 22.76 -22.98 0.61
N GLY A 223 21.66 -23.19 -0.11
CA GLY A 223 21.60 -24.20 -1.17
C GLY A 223 22.61 -23.95 -2.30
N THR A 224 22.64 -22.69 -2.80
CA THR A 224 23.57 -22.34 -3.90
C THR A 224 25.02 -22.32 -3.45
N SER A 225 25.31 -21.89 -2.19
CA SER A 225 26.67 -21.94 -1.64
C SER A 225 27.17 -23.37 -1.43
N ALA A 226 26.29 -24.29 -1.02
CA ALA A 226 26.62 -25.70 -0.88
C ALA A 226 26.94 -26.35 -2.23
N ALA A 227 26.12 -26.11 -3.26
CA ALA A 227 26.38 -26.63 -4.62
C ALA A 227 27.65 -26.03 -5.24
N TYR A 228 27.87 -24.73 -5.09
CA TYR A 228 29.07 -24.03 -5.59
C TYR A 228 30.33 -24.50 -4.85
N GLY A 229 30.29 -24.60 -3.53
CA GLY A 229 31.41 -25.07 -2.70
C GLY A 229 31.76 -26.52 -2.96
N LEU A 230 30.74 -27.39 -3.15
CA LEU A 230 30.96 -28.78 -3.55
C LEU A 230 31.68 -28.87 -4.90
N SER A 231 31.24 -28.08 -5.88
CA SER A 231 31.87 -28.03 -7.21
C SER A 231 33.33 -27.60 -7.14
N LEU A 232 33.62 -26.58 -6.32
CA LEU A 232 34.97 -26.10 -6.11
C LEU A 232 35.85 -27.17 -5.47
N TYR A 233 35.33 -27.90 -4.47
CA TYR A 233 36.03 -29.00 -3.81
C TYR A 233 36.29 -30.15 -4.80
N LEU A 234 35.28 -30.56 -5.57
CA LEU A 234 35.41 -31.62 -6.58
C LEU A 234 36.42 -31.28 -7.66
N TRP A 235 36.47 -30.02 -8.13
CA TRP A 235 37.40 -29.56 -9.15
C TRP A 235 38.82 -29.47 -8.64
N LEU A 236 39.06 -28.74 -7.52
CA LEU A 236 40.39 -28.41 -7.05
C LEU A 236 41.06 -29.55 -6.27
N VAL A 237 40.29 -30.36 -5.52
CA VAL A 237 40.80 -31.39 -4.64
C VAL A 237 40.73 -32.79 -5.27
N LYS A 238 39.60 -33.11 -5.92
CA LYS A 238 39.39 -34.43 -6.50
C LYS A 238 39.68 -34.51 -7.99
N GLY A 239 39.81 -33.40 -8.70
CA GLY A 239 39.99 -33.39 -10.15
C GLY A 239 38.83 -34.02 -10.94
N SER A 240 37.62 -34.04 -10.33
CA SER A 240 36.45 -34.67 -10.92
C SER A 240 35.98 -33.90 -12.16
N PRO A 241 35.58 -34.62 -13.24
CA PRO A 241 34.97 -33.98 -14.39
C PRO A 241 33.51 -33.59 -14.17
N HIS A 242 32.85 -34.17 -13.15
CA HIS A 242 31.46 -33.89 -12.81
C HIS A 242 31.40 -32.79 -11.73
N LEU A 243 30.85 -31.64 -12.10
CA LEU A 243 30.72 -30.46 -11.27
C LEU A 243 29.25 -30.04 -11.22
N TYR A 244 28.88 -29.19 -10.28
CA TYR A 244 27.50 -28.72 -10.01
C TYR A 244 27.41 -27.19 -10.03
N PHE A 245 28.31 -26.50 -10.75
CA PHE A 245 28.25 -25.05 -10.94
C PHE A 245 26.99 -24.61 -11.67
N GLU A 246 26.51 -25.44 -12.62
CA GLU A 246 25.25 -25.23 -13.31
C GLU A 246 24.05 -25.23 -12.35
N THR A 247 24.06 -26.09 -11.32
CA THR A 247 22.98 -26.15 -10.33
C THR A 247 22.89 -24.86 -9.55
N ALA A 248 24.00 -24.32 -9.06
CA ALA A 248 24.05 -23.04 -8.35
C ALA A 248 23.58 -21.88 -9.23
N ALA A 249 24.07 -21.79 -10.46
CA ALA A 249 23.72 -20.74 -11.41
C ALA A 249 22.25 -20.83 -11.84
N MET A 250 21.73 -22.04 -12.08
CA MET A 250 20.35 -22.32 -12.47
C MET A 250 19.37 -21.88 -11.37
N VAL A 251 19.65 -22.24 -10.12
CA VAL A 251 18.79 -21.87 -8.98
C VAL A 251 18.70 -20.35 -8.87
N ILE A 252 19.80 -19.62 -8.93
CA ILE A 252 19.82 -18.16 -8.87
C ILE A 252 19.04 -17.57 -10.05
N ALA A 253 19.30 -18.04 -11.28
CA ALA A 253 18.63 -17.54 -12.48
C ALA A 253 17.11 -17.78 -12.44
N LEU A 254 16.66 -18.99 -12.02
CA LEU A 254 15.24 -19.31 -11.90
C LEU A 254 14.55 -18.52 -10.79
N VAL A 255 15.18 -18.35 -9.62
CA VAL A 255 14.62 -17.54 -8.54
C VAL A 255 14.53 -16.07 -8.96
N ARG A 256 15.52 -15.55 -9.71
CA ARG A 256 15.47 -14.19 -10.27
C ARG A 256 14.36 -14.05 -11.31
N LEU A 257 14.20 -15.04 -12.19
CA LEU A 257 13.09 -15.07 -13.16
C LEU A 257 11.74 -15.09 -12.43
N GLY A 258 11.59 -15.95 -11.42
CA GLY A 258 10.39 -16.01 -10.59
C GLY A 258 10.08 -14.65 -9.96
N LYS A 259 11.07 -13.98 -9.37
CA LYS A 259 10.91 -12.64 -8.79
C LYS A 259 10.55 -11.57 -9.83
N TYR A 260 11.13 -11.63 -11.00
CA TYR A 260 10.76 -10.72 -12.10
C TYR A 260 9.30 -10.91 -12.55
N LEU A 261 8.86 -12.17 -12.72
CA LEU A 261 7.47 -12.49 -13.07
C LEU A 261 6.50 -12.06 -11.99
N GLU A 262 6.88 -12.25 -10.72
CA GLU A 262 6.15 -11.78 -9.54
C GLU A 262 5.96 -10.26 -9.56
N THR A 263 7.05 -9.49 -9.70
CA THR A 263 7.01 -8.02 -9.76
C THR A 263 6.15 -7.54 -10.94
N ARG A 264 6.26 -8.22 -12.09
CA ARG A 264 5.43 -7.91 -13.25
C ARG A 264 3.94 -8.19 -13.01
N ALA A 265 3.60 -9.28 -12.32
CA ALA A 265 2.22 -9.61 -11.95
C ALA A 265 1.64 -8.58 -10.97
N LYS A 266 2.38 -8.21 -9.91
CA LYS A 266 1.99 -7.16 -8.96
C LYS A 266 1.70 -5.83 -9.65
N ARG A 267 2.55 -5.42 -10.58
CA ARG A 267 2.35 -4.16 -11.34
C ARG A 267 1.10 -4.19 -12.22
N ARG A 268 0.70 -5.35 -12.73
CA ARG A 268 -0.55 -5.48 -13.50
C ARG A 268 -1.78 -5.38 -12.60
N THR A 269 -1.75 -5.97 -11.42
CA THR A 269 -2.86 -5.88 -10.45
C THR A 269 -3.04 -4.48 -9.88
N GLY A 270 -1.96 -3.69 -9.72
CA GLY A 270 -2.02 -2.26 -9.33
C GLY A 270 -2.49 -1.30 -10.45
N ALA A 271 -2.83 -1.79 -11.64
CA ALA A 271 -3.28 -0.94 -12.75
C ALA A 271 -4.61 -0.21 -12.47
N ALA A 272 -5.46 -0.76 -11.61
CA ALA A 272 -6.72 -0.14 -11.23
C ALA A 272 -6.52 1.15 -10.41
N LEU A 273 -5.59 1.11 -9.45
CA LEU A 273 -5.25 2.29 -8.64
C LEU A 273 -4.62 3.39 -9.52
N ARG A 274 -3.68 3.00 -10.38
CA ARG A 274 -3.09 3.94 -11.35
C ARG A 274 -4.11 4.52 -12.33
N ALA A 275 -5.17 3.78 -12.66
CA ALA A 275 -6.24 4.31 -13.48
C ALA A 275 -7.06 5.39 -12.75
N LEU A 276 -7.23 5.26 -11.42
CA LEU A 276 -7.85 6.32 -10.60
C LEU A 276 -6.90 7.54 -10.47
N GLU A 277 -5.61 7.33 -10.25
CA GLU A 277 -4.61 8.41 -10.23
C GLU A 277 -4.56 9.16 -11.57
N ALA A 278 -4.69 8.46 -12.70
CA ALA A 278 -4.71 9.05 -14.04
C ALA A 278 -5.98 9.87 -14.35
N LEU A 279 -7.00 9.85 -13.48
CA LEU A 279 -8.15 10.76 -13.58
C LEU A 279 -7.79 12.20 -13.20
N ARG A 280 -6.68 12.40 -12.51
CA ARG A 280 -6.20 13.74 -12.13
C ARG A 280 -5.47 14.37 -13.32
N PRO A 281 -5.91 15.50 -13.86
CA PRO A 281 -5.17 16.20 -14.92
C PRO A 281 -3.84 16.75 -14.39
N GLU A 282 -2.91 17.08 -15.27
CA GLU A 282 -1.61 17.65 -14.89
C GLU A 282 -1.65 19.17 -14.71
N SER A 283 -2.60 19.85 -15.37
CA SER A 283 -2.77 21.31 -15.34
C SER A 283 -4.24 21.72 -15.26
N ALA A 284 -4.48 22.97 -14.90
CA ALA A 284 -5.78 23.61 -14.84
C ALA A 284 -5.73 25.00 -15.46
N ARG A 285 -6.85 25.49 -16.02
CA ARG A 285 -7.01 26.87 -16.48
C ARG A 285 -7.58 27.71 -15.36
N ARG A 286 -6.72 28.55 -14.79
CA ARG A 286 -7.10 29.51 -13.77
C ARG A 286 -7.47 30.83 -14.41
N LEU A 287 -8.52 31.48 -13.91
CA LEU A 287 -8.88 32.86 -14.24
C LEU A 287 -8.20 33.81 -13.27
N ASP A 288 -7.50 34.79 -13.79
CA ASP A 288 -6.95 35.89 -12.97
C ASP A 288 -8.05 36.90 -12.56
N ALA A 289 -7.67 37.95 -11.82
CA ALA A 289 -8.60 38.98 -11.37
C ALA A 289 -9.22 39.79 -12.54
N ASP A 290 -8.56 39.81 -13.67
CA ASP A 290 -8.98 40.52 -14.88
C ASP A 290 -9.79 39.61 -15.83
N GLY A 291 -9.95 38.33 -15.50
CA GLY A 291 -10.69 37.33 -16.25
C GLY A 291 -9.89 36.65 -17.37
N ASN A 292 -8.56 36.84 -17.44
CA ASN A 292 -7.73 36.15 -18.41
C ASN A 292 -7.44 34.70 -17.96
N GLU A 293 -7.39 33.78 -18.95
CA GLU A 293 -7.05 32.37 -18.70
C GLU A 293 -5.53 32.18 -18.62
N GLU A 294 -5.07 31.58 -17.54
CA GLU A 294 -3.69 31.16 -17.33
C GLU A 294 -3.65 29.65 -17.11
N GLU A 295 -2.84 28.90 -17.85
CA GLU A 295 -2.61 27.48 -17.59
C GLU A 295 -1.59 27.31 -16.47
N VAL A 296 -2.03 26.69 -15.37
CA VAL A 296 -1.21 26.47 -14.17
C VAL A 296 -1.14 24.98 -13.84
N ALA A 297 -0.01 24.53 -13.32
CA ALA A 297 0.11 23.17 -12.77
C ALA A 297 -0.78 23.03 -11.53
N LEU A 298 -1.36 21.83 -11.29
CA LEU A 298 -2.28 21.61 -10.18
C LEU A 298 -1.69 21.99 -8.81
N ASN A 299 -0.40 21.77 -8.61
CA ASN A 299 0.30 22.11 -7.36
C ASN A 299 0.41 23.62 -7.07
N ARG A 300 0.07 24.48 -8.05
CA ARG A 300 0.03 25.93 -7.89
C ARG A 300 -1.37 26.49 -7.62
N LEU A 301 -2.40 25.65 -7.70
CA LEU A 301 -3.75 26.05 -7.34
C LEU A 301 -3.88 26.33 -5.86
N ARG A 302 -4.77 27.25 -5.52
CA ARG A 302 -5.13 27.63 -4.14
C ARG A 302 -6.64 27.50 -3.94
N LEU A 303 -7.05 27.31 -2.70
CA LEU A 303 -8.47 27.39 -2.33
C LEU A 303 -9.02 28.76 -2.70
N GLY A 304 -10.20 28.78 -3.33
CA GLY A 304 -10.84 30.00 -3.84
C GLY A 304 -10.39 30.44 -5.23
N ASP A 305 -9.40 29.77 -5.86
CA ASP A 305 -9.06 30.02 -7.26
C ASP A 305 -10.27 29.74 -8.17
N ARG A 306 -10.46 30.56 -9.20
CA ARG A 306 -11.50 30.36 -10.20
C ARG A 306 -10.93 29.64 -11.41
N LEU A 307 -11.58 28.56 -11.81
CA LEU A 307 -11.17 27.73 -12.94
C LEU A 307 -12.18 27.84 -14.08
N GLN A 308 -11.68 27.89 -15.30
CA GLN A 308 -12.48 27.77 -16.51
C GLN A 308 -12.42 26.33 -17.01
N LEU A 309 -13.58 25.68 -17.13
CA LEU A 309 -13.72 24.33 -17.64
C LEU A 309 -14.43 24.35 -18.98
N ARG A 310 -13.79 23.83 -20.02
CA ARG A 310 -14.35 23.70 -21.35
C ARG A 310 -15.09 22.38 -21.53
N PRO A 311 -15.97 22.26 -22.52
CA PRO A 311 -16.60 20.99 -22.86
C PRO A 311 -15.60 19.86 -23.08
N GLY A 312 -15.90 18.69 -22.50
CA GLY A 312 -15.07 17.48 -22.58
C GLY A 312 -13.83 17.47 -21.67
N GLU A 313 -13.56 18.52 -20.92
CA GLU A 313 -12.41 18.59 -20.02
C GLU A 313 -12.67 17.85 -18.71
N ARG A 314 -11.58 17.31 -18.14
CA ARG A 314 -11.62 16.78 -16.78
C ARG A 314 -11.53 17.90 -15.77
N ILE A 315 -12.33 17.79 -14.72
CA ILE A 315 -12.35 18.74 -13.60
C ILE A 315 -11.08 18.53 -12.78
N PRO A 316 -10.24 19.58 -12.59
CA PRO A 316 -8.91 19.41 -12.01
C PRO A 316 -8.90 19.35 -10.49
N ALA A 317 -9.92 19.88 -9.82
CA ALA A 317 -10.05 19.92 -8.35
C ALA A 317 -11.53 19.92 -7.97
N ASP A 318 -11.83 19.62 -6.71
CA ASP A 318 -13.18 19.77 -6.21
C ASP A 318 -13.54 21.25 -6.12
N GLY A 319 -14.77 21.59 -6.46
CA GLY A 319 -15.18 22.97 -6.49
C GLY A 319 -16.69 23.17 -6.54
N ARG A 320 -17.08 24.43 -6.51
CA ARG A 320 -18.47 24.87 -6.64
C ARG A 320 -18.64 25.67 -7.92
N ILE A 321 -19.67 25.36 -8.70
CA ILE A 321 -19.97 26.09 -9.93
C ILE A 321 -20.43 27.51 -9.58
N LEU A 322 -19.74 28.51 -10.14
CA LEU A 322 -20.10 29.91 -10.04
C LEU A 322 -21.00 30.34 -11.20
N GLN A 323 -20.68 29.86 -12.43
CA GLN A 323 -21.39 30.21 -13.65
C GLN A 323 -21.39 29.05 -14.64
N GLY A 324 -22.44 28.97 -15.46
CA GLY A 324 -22.61 27.96 -16.50
C GLY A 324 -23.47 26.78 -16.04
N GLU A 325 -23.93 26.01 -17.01
CA GLU A 325 -24.70 24.77 -16.83
C GLU A 325 -24.10 23.70 -17.73
N SER A 326 -23.99 22.46 -17.24
CA SER A 326 -23.47 21.34 -18.01
C SER A 326 -23.97 20.01 -17.47
N GLN A 327 -23.80 18.97 -18.27
CA GLN A 327 -23.92 17.58 -17.85
C GLN A 327 -22.55 17.12 -17.39
N VAL A 328 -22.39 16.69 -16.14
CA VAL A 328 -21.11 16.21 -15.60
C VAL A 328 -21.15 14.70 -15.47
N ASP A 329 -20.18 14.03 -16.11
CA ASP A 329 -20.01 12.57 -15.99
C ASP A 329 -19.14 12.25 -14.77
N GLU A 330 -19.76 11.75 -13.71
CA GLU A 330 -19.16 11.33 -12.45
C GLU A 330 -19.11 9.79 -12.35
N ALA A 331 -19.37 9.03 -13.43
CA ALA A 331 -19.53 7.57 -13.40
C ALA A 331 -18.33 6.83 -12.79
N LEU A 332 -17.10 7.30 -13.04
CA LEU A 332 -15.89 6.69 -12.51
C LEU A 332 -15.68 6.95 -11.00
N LEU A 333 -16.41 7.90 -10.41
CA LEU A 333 -16.31 8.29 -9.00
C LEU A 333 -17.50 7.77 -8.20
N THR A 334 -18.71 7.89 -8.75
CA THR A 334 -19.97 7.53 -8.08
C THR A 334 -20.47 6.14 -8.47
N GLY A 335 -20.03 5.61 -9.62
CA GLY A 335 -20.57 4.39 -10.22
C GLY A 335 -21.88 4.59 -11.00
N GLU A 336 -22.44 5.79 -11.00
CA GLU A 336 -23.66 6.12 -11.75
C GLU A 336 -23.34 6.41 -13.21
N SER A 337 -23.85 5.61 -14.14
CA SER A 337 -23.51 5.69 -15.56
C SER A 337 -24.19 6.85 -16.33
N ARG A 338 -25.04 7.63 -15.69
CA ARG A 338 -25.73 8.76 -16.31
C ARG A 338 -25.09 10.08 -15.89
N PRO A 339 -24.72 10.95 -16.84
CA PRO A 339 -24.28 12.31 -16.52
C PRO A 339 -25.33 13.06 -15.71
N VAL A 340 -24.89 13.84 -14.74
CA VAL A 340 -25.73 14.63 -13.83
C VAL A 340 -25.74 16.09 -14.31
N ALA A 341 -26.94 16.67 -14.45
CA ALA A 341 -27.07 18.09 -14.76
C ALA A 341 -26.62 18.91 -13.54
N LYS A 342 -25.69 19.83 -13.75
CA LYS A 342 -25.08 20.71 -12.74
C LYS A 342 -25.16 22.17 -13.20
N GLY A 343 -25.44 23.07 -12.26
CA GLY A 343 -25.55 24.51 -12.48
C GLY A 343 -24.97 25.35 -11.35
N PRO A 344 -25.14 26.66 -11.36
CA PRO A 344 -24.58 27.56 -10.35
C PRO A 344 -24.99 27.18 -8.93
N GLY A 345 -24.02 27.06 -8.04
CA GLY A 345 -24.17 26.63 -6.64
C GLY A 345 -23.96 25.13 -6.40
N ASP A 346 -23.98 24.29 -7.44
CA ASP A 346 -23.73 22.85 -7.31
C ASP A 346 -22.24 22.55 -7.15
N GLU A 347 -21.95 21.44 -6.45
CA GLU A 347 -20.59 20.95 -6.27
C GLU A 347 -20.18 20.03 -7.41
N VAL A 348 -18.90 20.11 -7.80
CA VAL A 348 -18.26 19.24 -8.77
C VAL A 348 -17.02 18.60 -8.18
N VAL A 349 -16.74 17.37 -8.60
CA VAL A 349 -15.66 16.55 -8.06
C VAL A 349 -14.49 16.48 -9.05
N GLY A 350 -13.28 16.66 -8.56
CA GLY A 350 -12.05 16.50 -9.34
C GLY A 350 -11.94 15.10 -9.93
N GLY A 351 -11.59 15.02 -11.23
CA GLY A 351 -11.53 13.76 -11.98
C GLY A 351 -12.80 13.45 -12.80
N ALA A 352 -13.96 14.06 -12.52
CA ALA A 352 -15.15 13.98 -13.34
C ALA A 352 -14.93 14.67 -14.71
N ILE A 353 -15.77 14.36 -15.70
CA ILE A 353 -15.68 14.93 -17.05
C ILE A 353 -16.81 15.95 -17.23
N ASN A 354 -16.47 17.18 -17.57
CA ASN A 354 -17.43 18.19 -17.98
C ASN A 354 -18.02 17.83 -19.35
N GLY A 355 -19.34 17.87 -19.48
CA GLY A 355 -20.04 17.58 -20.73
C GLY A 355 -19.95 18.70 -21.76
N GLU A 356 -21.10 19.18 -22.23
CA GLU A 356 -21.15 20.12 -23.37
C GLU A 356 -21.10 21.60 -22.97
N GLY A 357 -21.26 21.93 -21.67
CA GLY A 357 -21.29 23.30 -21.18
C GLY A 357 -19.91 23.87 -20.83
N ASN A 358 -19.82 25.21 -20.83
CA ASN A 358 -18.70 25.91 -20.20
C ASN A 358 -19.02 26.20 -18.74
N LEU A 359 -18.14 25.83 -17.83
CA LEU A 359 -18.33 26.04 -16.40
C LEU A 359 -17.21 26.94 -15.84
N GLN A 360 -17.58 27.85 -14.95
CA GLN A 360 -16.65 28.51 -14.05
C GLN A 360 -16.81 27.93 -12.66
N VAL A 361 -15.71 27.43 -12.09
CA VAL A 361 -15.72 26.70 -10.84
C VAL A 361 -14.75 27.35 -9.86
N GLU A 362 -15.20 27.57 -8.62
CA GLU A 362 -14.35 27.97 -7.50
C GLU A 362 -13.81 26.73 -6.78
N VAL A 363 -12.51 26.69 -6.58
CA VAL A 363 -11.84 25.54 -5.92
C VAL A 363 -12.20 25.49 -4.45
N THR A 364 -12.77 24.39 -4.00
CA THR A 364 -13.17 24.15 -2.59
C THR A 364 -12.29 23.15 -1.86
N ALA A 365 -11.63 22.22 -2.59
CA ALA A 365 -10.67 21.29 -2.00
C ALA A 365 -9.53 20.96 -2.97
N LEU A 366 -8.33 20.73 -2.45
CA LEU A 366 -7.10 20.44 -3.19
C LEU A 366 -6.31 19.29 -2.58
N GLY A 367 -5.45 18.71 -3.40
CA GLY A 367 -4.49 17.69 -2.96
C GLY A 367 -5.15 16.49 -2.27
N GLY A 368 -4.75 16.18 -1.06
CA GLY A 368 -5.26 15.06 -0.27
C GLY A 368 -6.69 15.22 0.28
N GLU A 369 -7.26 16.42 0.22
CA GLU A 369 -8.61 16.71 0.72
C GLU A 369 -9.70 16.51 -0.33
N THR A 370 -9.33 16.27 -1.60
CA THR A 370 -10.30 15.99 -2.67
C THR A 370 -11.00 14.65 -2.48
N VAL A 371 -12.24 14.54 -2.97
CA VAL A 371 -13.02 13.29 -2.95
C VAL A 371 -12.25 12.16 -3.63
N LEU A 372 -11.64 12.43 -4.79
CA LEU A 372 -10.82 11.45 -5.51
C LEU A 372 -9.63 10.97 -4.67
N ALA A 373 -8.91 11.88 -3.98
CA ALA A 373 -7.83 11.51 -3.08
C ALA A 373 -8.33 10.67 -1.89
N GLY A 374 -9.52 10.97 -1.37
CA GLY A 374 -10.20 10.17 -0.35
C GLY A 374 -10.50 8.74 -0.83
N ILE A 375 -10.99 8.57 -2.06
CA ILE A 375 -11.24 7.27 -2.69
C ILE A 375 -9.92 6.50 -2.87
N ILE A 376 -8.89 7.12 -3.43
CA ILE A 376 -7.57 6.52 -3.61
C ILE A 376 -7.03 6.05 -2.26
N ARG A 377 -7.10 6.87 -1.23
CA ARG A 377 -6.66 6.55 0.14
C ARG A 377 -7.43 5.36 0.73
N LEU A 378 -8.76 5.31 0.58
CA LEU A 378 -9.56 4.17 1.03
C LEU A 378 -9.14 2.87 0.35
N VAL A 379 -8.84 2.90 -0.94
CA VAL A 379 -8.36 1.71 -1.69
C VAL A 379 -6.95 1.33 -1.24
N GLU A 380 -6.07 2.31 -1.00
CA GLU A 380 -4.73 2.08 -0.46
C GLU A 380 -4.78 1.50 0.96
N ASP A 381 -5.65 2.02 1.83
CA ASP A 381 -5.87 1.53 3.19
C ASP A 381 -6.37 0.09 3.20
N ALA A 382 -7.34 -0.21 2.33
CA ALA A 382 -7.83 -1.57 2.15
C ALA A 382 -6.72 -2.55 1.71
N GLN A 383 -5.75 -2.06 0.91
CA GLN A 383 -4.61 -2.84 0.47
C GLN A 383 -3.47 -2.90 1.50
N ALA A 384 -3.35 -1.89 2.38
CA ALA A 384 -2.31 -1.82 3.41
C ALA A 384 -2.59 -2.74 4.58
N THR A 385 -3.86 -2.86 5.00
CA THR A 385 -4.26 -3.75 6.10
C THR A 385 -4.04 -5.21 5.75
N LYS A 386 -3.40 -5.94 6.66
CA LYS A 386 -3.17 -7.39 6.48
C LYS A 386 -4.44 -8.18 6.83
N ALA A 387 -4.98 -8.88 5.86
CA ALA A 387 -6.06 -9.84 6.11
C ALA A 387 -5.64 -10.90 7.15
N PRO A 388 -6.58 -11.45 7.95
CA PRO A 388 -6.30 -12.51 8.92
C PRO A 388 -5.57 -13.71 8.29
N ILE A 389 -5.94 -14.13 7.08
CA ILE A 389 -5.27 -15.19 6.33
C ILE A 389 -3.80 -14.84 6.04
N GLN A 390 -3.48 -13.59 5.75
CA GLN A 390 -2.10 -13.16 5.49
C GLN A 390 -1.25 -13.24 6.78
N GLN A 391 -1.82 -12.85 7.93
CA GLN A 391 -1.15 -12.99 9.22
C GLN A 391 -0.88 -14.46 9.56
N LEU A 392 -1.80 -15.38 9.21
CA LEU A 392 -1.61 -16.82 9.35
C LEU A 392 -0.45 -17.33 8.49
N VAL A 393 -0.40 -16.91 7.21
CA VAL A 393 0.69 -17.24 6.28
C VAL A 393 2.05 -16.76 6.82
N ASP A 394 2.12 -15.54 7.36
CA ASP A 394 3.33 -14.99 7.95
C ASP A 394 3.79 -15.81 9.19
N ARG A 395 2.84 -16.27 9.99
CA ARG A 395 3.13 -17.14 11.16
C ARG A 395 3.67 -18.48 10.72
N ILE A 396 3.05 -19.13 9.74
CA ILE A 396 3.50 -20.40 9.17
C ILE A 396 4.91 -20.24 8.59
N SER A 397 5.17 -19.21 7.80
CA SER A 397 6.46 -18.98 7.15
C SER A 397 7.61 -18.81 8.14
N ARG A 398 7.37 -18.23 9.32
CA ARG A 398 8.39 -18.09 10.38
C ARG A 398 8.86 -19.42 10.93
N VAL A 399 7.98 -20.41 11.02
CA VAL A 399 8.29 -21.77 11.51
C VAL A 399 8.83 -22.64 10.38
N PHE A 400 8.31 -22.48 9.20
CA PHE A 400 8.60 -23.31 8.03
C PHE A 400 10.08 -23.30 7.64
N VAL A 401 10.72 -22.13 7.56
CA VAL A 401 12.13 -22.03 7.14
C VAL A 401 13.09 -22.75 8.09
N PRO A 402 13.03 -22.56 9.42
CA PRO A 402 13.83 -23.37 10.36
C PRO A 402 13.58 -24.87 10.25
N VAL A 403 12.32 -25.30 10.06
CA VAL A 403 11.98 -26.71 9.89
C VAL A 403 12.60 -27.28 8.62
N VAL A 404 12.54 -26.57 7.50
CA VAL A 404 13.18 -27.00 6.25
C VAL A 404 14.69 -27.13 6.38
N VAL A 405 15.35 -26.18 7.07
CA VAL A 405 16.80 -26.27 7.33
C VAL A 405 17.12 -27.50 8.20
N ALA A 406 16.32 -27.76 9.22
CA ALA A 406 16.48 -28.97 10.05
C ALA A 406 16.27 -30.24 9.24
N LEU A 407 15.24 -30.31 8.38
CA LEU A 407 15.00 -31.45 7.49
C LEU A 407 16.16 -31.67 6.51
N ALA A 408 16.71 -30.60 5.93
CA ALA A 408 17.89 -30.69 5.06
C ALA A 408 19.11 -31.25 5.80
N LEU A 409 19.33 -30.85 7.06
CA LEU A 409 20.38 -31.43 7.91
C LEU A 409 20.13 -32.88 8.23
N VAL A 410 18.90 -33.25 8.58
CA VAL A 410 18.51 -34.65 8.81
C VAL A 410 18.71 -35.49 7.56
N THR A 411 18.35 -34.97 6.40
CA THR A 411 18.59 -35.63 5.11
C THR A 411 20.08 -35.85 4.88
N LEU A 412 20.91 -34.82 5.05
CA LEU A 412 22.36 -34.92 4.90
C LEU A 412 22.93 -36.01 5.81
N LEU A 413 22.61 -35.93 7.11
CA LEU A 413 23.11 -36.86 8.11
C LEU A 413 22.59 -38.30 7.87
N GLY A 414 21.31 -38.44 7.54
CA GLY A 414 20.70 -39.76 7.26
C GLY A 414 21.36 -40.44 6.07
N TRP A 415 21.64 -39.72 4.99
CA TRP A 415 22.34 -40.25 3.81
C TRP A 415 23.79 -40.62 4.13
N LEU A 416 24.50 -39.80 4.91
CA LEU A 416 25.88 -40.11 5.34
C LEU A 416 25.91 -41.38 6.25
N LEU A 417 24.98 -41.48 7.18
CA LEU A 417 24.88 -42.63 8.12
C LEU A 417 24.48 -43.93 7.41
N THR A 418 23.76 -43.85 6.30
CA THR A 418 23.42 -45.03 5.46
C THR A 418 24.56 -45.39 4.48
N GLY A 419 25.75 -44.76 4.61
CA GLY A 419 26.95 -45.15 3.87
C GLY A 419 27.07 -44.48 2.48
N HIS A 420 26.22 -43.51 2.15
CA HIS A 420 26.36 -42.77 0.89
C HIS A 420 27.54 -41.79 0.96
N ALA A 421 28.15 -41.52 -0.21
CA ALA A 421 29.22 -40.54 -0.31
C ALA A 421 28.73 -39.12 0.00
N LEU A 422 29.63 -38.21 0.38
CA LEU A 422 29.31 -36.81 0.70
C LEU A 422 28.58 -36.08 -0.45
N GLU A 423 28.98 -36.36 -1.69
CA GLU A 423 28.42 -35.73 -2.88
C GLU A 423 26.90 -35.97 -3.04
N PRO A 424 26.36 -37.20 -3.14
CA PRO A 424 24.92 -37.43 -3.25
C PRO A 424 24.16 -37.00 -1.99
N SER A 425 24.80 -37.10 -0.81
CA SER A 425 24.20 -36.69 0.46
C SER A 425 23.97 -35.17 0.50
N LEU A 426 24.94 -34.38 0.05
CA LEU A 426 24.84 -32.94 0.00
C LEU A 426 23.83 -32.48 -1.06
N LEU A 427 23.83 -33.14 -2.22
CA LEU A 427 22.86 -32.84 -3.28
C LEU A 427 21.41 -33.09 -2.82
N ALA A 428 21.16 -34.19 -2.11
CA ALA A 428 19.84 -34.46 -1.53
C ALA A 428 19.41 -33.36 -0.53
N ALA A 429 20.33 -32.92 0.33
CA ALA A 429 20.06 -31.83 1.26
C ALA A 429 19.80 -30.47 0.57
N VAL A 430 20.59 -30.16 -0.48
CA VAL A 430 20.39 -28.97 -1.31
C VAL A 430 19.04 -29.01 -2.02
N ALA A 431 18.64 -30.16 -2.55
CA ALA A 431 17.35 -30.34 -3.19
C ALA A 431 16.19 -30.03 -2.22
N VAL A 432 16.29 -30.48 -0.96
CA VAL A 432 15.30 -30.14 0.10
C VAL A 432 15.23 -28.63 0.34
N LEU A 433 16.38 -27.94 0.44
CA LEU A 433 16.42 -26.49 0.67
C LEU A 433 15.78 -25.70 -0.48
N VAL A 434 16.07 -26.09 -1.71
CA VAL A 434 15.63 -25.37 -2.92
C VAL A 434 14.14 -25.59 -3.21
N ILE A 435 13.67 -26.85 -3.15
CA ILE A 435 12.28 -27.19 -3.50
C ILE A 435 11.28 -26.69 -2.47
N ALA A 436 11.69 -26.57 -1.22
CA ALA A 436 10.82 -26.16 -0.13
C ALA A 436 10.60 -24.62 -0.06
N CYS A 437 11.02 -23.86 -1.07
CA CYS A 437 10.78 -22.41 -1.08
C CYS A 437 9.26 -22.09 -1.24
N PRO A 438 8.60 -21.47 -0.23
CA PRO A 438 7.19 -21.13 -0.32
C PRO A 438 7.00 -19.79 -1.06
N CYS A 439 7.65 -19.61 -2.23
CA CYS A 439 7.77 -18.32 -2.92
C CYS A 439 6.41 -17.72 -3.30
N ALA A 440 5.44 -18.55 -3.71
CA ALA A 440 4.10 -18.11 -4.12
C ALA A 440 3.18 -17.81 -2.92
N LEU A 441 3.40 -18.44 -1.76
CA LEU A 441 2.49 -18.35 -0.61
C LEU A 441 2.35 -16.90 -0.08
N GLY A 442 3.45 -16.16 0.03
CA GLY A 442 3.44 -14.78 0.51
C GLY A 442 2.79 -13.76 -0.43
N LEU A 443 2.47 -14.15 -1.67
CA LEU A 443 1.93 -13.26 -2.70
C LEU A 443 0.50 -13.57 -3.11
N ALA A 444 0.04 -14.80 -2.92
CA ALA A 444 -1.27 -15.24 -3.37
C ALA A 444 -2.39 -14.33 -2.84
N THR A 445 -2.42 -14.11 -1.54
CA THR A 445 -3.45 -13.28 -0.88
C THR A 445 -3.36 -11.81 -1.26
N PRO A 446 -2.19 -11.11 -1.17
CA PRO A 446 -2.11 -9.71 -1.58
C PRO A 446 -2.46 -9.49 -3.05
N ALA A 447 -2.05 -10.38 -3.95
CA ALA A 447 -2.38 -10.27 -5.37
C ALA A 447 -3.88 -10.41 -5.63
N ALA A 448 -4.55 -11.36 -4.96
CA ALA A 448 -5.99 -11.56 -5.06
C ALA A 448 -6.76 -10.35 -4.51
N LEU A 449 -6.36 -9.82 -3.34
CA LEU A 449 -6.97 -8.64 -2.73
C LEU A 449 -6.83 -7.41 -3.62
N MET A 450 -5.62 -7.11 -4.13
CA MET A 450 -5.40 -5.98 -5.03
C MET A 450 -6.24 -6.08 -6.31
N ALA A 451 -6.35 -7.28 -6.89
CA ALA A 451 -7.18 -7.50 -8.07
C ALA A 451 -8.66 -7.26 -7.75
N GLY A 452 -9.16 -7.83 -6.65
CA GLY A 452 -10.56 -7.72 -6.22
C GLY A 452 -10.94 -6.28 -5.85
N THR A 453 -10.18 -5.64 -4.96
CA THR A 453 -10.44 -4.25 -4.54
C THR A 453 -10.31 -3.26 -5.68
N GLY A 454 -9.35 -3.48 -6.59
CA GLY A 454 -9.16 -2.63 -7.75
C GLY A 454 -10.30 -2.74 -8.78
N VAL A 455 -10.89 -3.93 -8.97
CA VAL A 455 -12.08 -4.09 -9.82
C VAL A 455 -13.31 -3.47 -9.14
N ALA A 456 -13.49 -3.70 -7.84
CA ALA A 456 -14.58 -3.14 -7.06
C ALA A 456 -14.59 -1.60 -7.13
N ALA A 457 -13.43 -0.97 -6.92
CA ALA A 457 -13.29 0.48 -6.94
C ALA A 457 -13.69 1.10 -8.30
N ARG A 458 -13.38 0.44 -9.43
CA ARG A 458 -13.82 0.90 -10.76
C ARG A 458 -15.34 0.88 -10.97
N HIS A 459 -16.05 0.14 -10.15
CA HIS A 459 -17.52 0.05 -10.17
C HIS A 459 -18.15 0.84 -9.01
N GLY A 460 -17.38 1.77 -8.39
CA GLY A 460 -17.88 2.58 -7.27
C GLY A 460 -18.03 1.80 -5.96
N ILE A 461 -17.54 0.55 -5.87
CA ILE A 461 -17.61 -0.28 -4.68
C ILE A 461 -16.32 -0.10 -3.88
N LEU A 462 -16.38 0.67 -2.79
CA LEU A 462 -15.25 0.94 -1.93
C LEU A 462 -15.20 -0.07 -0.79
N ILE A 463 -14.06 -0.75 -0.65
CA ILE A 463 -13.80 -1.75 0.38
C ILE A 463 -12.88 -1.11 1.41
N LYS A 464 -13.31 -1.03 2.67
CA LYS A 464 -12.60 -0.34 3.74
C LYS A 464 -11.33 -1.05 4.17
N ASP A 465 -11.36 -2.39 4.23
CA ASP A 465 -10.24 -3.21 4.68
C ASP A 465 -10.28 -4.63 4.10
N ALA A 466 -9.13 -5.30 4.13
CA ALA A 466 -8.99 -6.66 3.63
C ALA A 466 -9.74 -7.71 4.48
N GLU A 467 -9.91 -7.46 5.78
CA GLU A 467 -10.65 -8.34 6.69
C GLU A 467 -12.13 -8.37 6.35
N THR A 468 -12.72 -7.21 6.00
CA THR A 468 -14.12 -7.12 5.55
C THR A 468 -14.35 -7.96 4.30
N LEU A 469 -13.41 -7.93 3.33
CA LEU A 469 -13.53 -8.73 2.12
C LEU A 469 -13.41 -10.24 2.42
N GLU A 470 -12.52 -10.65 3.33
CA GLU A 470 -12.38 -12.04 3.76
C GLU A 470 -13.65 -12.54 4.48
N ARG A 471 -14.22 -11.72 5.36
CA ARG A 471 -15.46 -12.06 6.09
C ARG A 471 -16.69 -12.11 5.19
N ALA A 472 -16.69 -11.36 4.09
CA ALA A 472 -17.84 -11.29 3.17
C ALA A 472 -18.22 -12.66 2.60
N GLN A 473 -17.28 -13.60 2.44
CA GLN A 473 -17.59 -14.97 1.98
C GLN A 473 -18.50 -15.75 2.95
N GLY A 474 -18.50 -15.40 4.25
CA GLY A 474 -19.30 -16.07 5.28
C GLY A 474 -20.69 -15.46 5.50
N ILE A 475 -21.07 -14.43 4.73
CA ILE A 475 -22.36 -13.77 4.90
C ILE A 475 -23.49 -14.70 4.45
N THR A 476 -24.44 -14.96 5.35
CA THR A 476 -25.64 -15.77 5.11
C THR A 476 -26.92 -14.93 5.09
N THR A 477 -26.87 -13.72 5.65
CA THR A 477 -28.02 -12.84 5.78
C THR A 477 -27.62 -11.41 5.40
N VAL A 478 -28.43 -10.78 4.53
CA VAL A 478 -28.25 -9.39 4.13
C VAL A 478 -29.43 -8.57 4.65
N VAL A 479 -29.13 -7.52 5.39
CA VAL A 479 -30.12 -6.56 5.91
C VAL A 479 -29.94 -5.24 5.18
N PHE A 480 -30.99 -4.80 4.49
CA PHE A 480 -30.99 -3.54 3.76
C PHE A 480 -31.59 -2.43 4.62
N ASP A 481 -30.89 -1.31 4.73
CA ASP A 481 -31.50 -0.07 5.19
C ASP A 481 -32.46 0.47 4.10
N LYS A 482 -33.53 1.15 4.54
CA LYS A 482 -34.49 1.68 3.60
C LYS A 482 -34.01 2.97 2.95
N THR A 483 -33.58 3.95 3.77
CA THR A 483 -33.36 5.33 3.31
C THR A 483 -31.96 5.49 2.73
N GLY A 484 -31.86 5.91 1.46
CA GLY A 484 -30.57 6.06 0.76
C GLY A 484 -29.94 4.75 0.28
N THR A 485 -30.50 3.57 0.65
CA THR A 485 -30.05 2.25 0.17
C THR A 485 -31.09 1.65 -0.78
N LEU A 486 -32.32 1.42 -0.30
CA LEU A 486 -33.44 0.93 -1.15
C LEU A 486 -34.18 2.06 -1.87
N THR A 487 -34.00 3.29 -1.40
CA THR A 487 -34.61 4.48 -1.97
C THR A 487 -33.52 5.49 -2.34
N ALA A 488 -33.77 6.30 -3.36
CA ALA A 488 -32.84 7.34 -3.84
C ALA A 488 -32.61 8.48 -2.83
N GLY A 489 -33.28 8.47 -1.67
CA GLY A 489 -33.20 9.52 -0.65
C GLY A 489 -33.83 10.86 -1.07
N GLN A 490 -34.34 10.94 -2.30
CA GLN A 490 -35.00 12.11 -2.83
C GLN A 490 -36.51 11.97 -2.69
N LEU A 491 -37.08 12.85 -1.88
CA LEU A 491 -38.54 12.93 -1.76
C LEU A 491 -39.14 13.65 -2.99
N ARG A 492 -40.20 13.09 -3.54
CA ARG A 492 -40.95 13.70 -4.66
C ARG A 492 -42.44 13.68 -4.35
N LEU A 493 -43.15 14.75 -4.74
CA LEU A 493 -44.60 14.78 -4.70
C LEU A 493 -45.13 13.79 -5.74
N ARG A 494 -45.88 12.77 -5.29
CA ARG A 494 -46.44 11.69 -6.15
C ARG A 494 -47.88 11.92 -6.48
N HIS A 495 -48.63 12.51 -5.58
CA HIS A 495 -50.06 12.70 -5.73
C HIS A 495 -50.46 13.99 -5.00
N LEU A 496 -51.29 14.79 -5.64
CA LEU A 496 -51.91 15.97 -5.08
C LEU A 496 -53.44 15.75 -5.08
N ALA A 497 -54.09 16.02 -3.97
CA ALA A 497 -55.52 15.95 -3.86
C ALA A 497 -56.06 17.30 -3.40
N THR A 498 -56.94 17.89 -4.16
CA THR A 498 -57.55 19.19 -3.86
C THR A 498 -58.97 19.01 -3.35
N ALA A 499 -59.43 19.98 -2.55
CA ALA A 499 -60.85 20.06 -2.19
C ALA A 499 -61.69 20.49 -3.41
N PRO A 500 -63.01 20.15 -3.46
CA PRO A 500 -63.86 20.58 -4.55
C PRO A 500 -63.81 22.11 -4.76
N GLY A 501 -63.52 22.53 -5.98
CA GLY A 501 -63.44 23.96 -6.36
C GLY A 501 -62.09 24.62 -6.21
N ILE A 502 -61.02 23.89 -5.83
CA ILE A 502 -59.63 24.38 -5.78
C ILE A 502 -58.82 23.68 -6.88
N GLU A 503 -58.17 24.48 -7.70
CA GLU A 503 -57.27 23.96 -8.73
C GLU A 503 -55.94 23.49 -8.14
N GLU A 504 -55.37 22.42 -8.70
CA GLU A 504 -54.11 21.85 -8.25
C GLU A 504 -52.97 22.89 -8.31
N ALA A 505 -52.93 23.73 -9.34
CA ALA A 505 -51.94 24.79 -9.51
C ALA A 505 -52.00 25.84 -8.39
N GLU A 506 -53.20 26.19 -7.94
CA GLU A 506 -53.41 27.13 -6.83
C GLU A 506 -52.90 26.56 -5.50
N LEU A 507 -53.25 25.31 -5.22
CA LEU A 507 -52.78 24.62 -4.00
C LEU A 507 -51.24 24.50 -4.00
N LEU A 508 -50.67 24.15 -5.16
CA LEU A 508 -49.21 23.99 -5.30
C LEU A 508 -48.47 25.32 -5.12
N SER A 509 -49.00 26.41 -5.68
CA SER A 509 -48.46 27.77 -5.55
C SER A 509 -48.45 28.26 -4.09
N LEU A 510 -49.58 28.03 -3.38
CA LEU A 510 -49.67 28.37 -1.96
C LEU A 510 -48.72 27.54 -1.10
N ALA A 511 -48.68 26.22 -1.31
CA ALA A 511 -47.78 25.31 -0.61
C ALA A 511 -46.31 25.66 -0.86
N GLY A 512 -45.93 25.94 -2.11
CA GLY A 512 -44.58 26.39 -2.46
C GLY A 512 -44.22 27.71 -1.81
N SER A 513 -45.14 28.67 -1.77
CA SER A 513 -44.90 29.96 -1.10
C SER A 513 -44.63 29.80 0.41
N LEU A 514 -45.37 28.88 1.07
CA LEU A 514 -45.20 28.56 2.49
C LEU A 514 -43.83 27.87 2.77
N GLN A 515 -43.35 27.07 1.83
CA GLN A 515 -42.16 26.25 2.01
C GLN A 515 -40.84 26.96 1.57
N ARG A 516 -40.91 28.18 0.99
CA ARG A 516 -39.71 28.89 0.49
C ARG A 516 -38.62 29.14 1.53
N GLY A 517 -38.99 29.26 2.80
CA GLY A 517 -38.05 29.50 3.90
C GLY A 517 -37.66 28.25 4.70
N SER A 518 -38.07 27.06 4.23
CA SER A 518 -37.82 25.81 4.93
C SER A 518 -36.71 24.99 4.26
N GLU A 519 -35.70 24.57 5.01
CA GLU A 519 -34.63 23.67 4.57
C GLU A 519 -35.00 22.18 4.71
N HIS A 520 -36.21 21.87 5.15
CA HIS A 520 -36.65 20.49 5.36
C HIS A 520 -36.78 19.73 4.02
N PRO A 521 -36.35 18.45 3.92
CA PRO A 521 -36.44 17.67 2.70
C PRO A 521 -37.85 17.57 2.08
N LEU A 522 -38.90 17.60 2.90
CA LEU A 522 -40.28 17.67 2.42
C LEU A 522 -40.60 19.01 1.72
N ALA A 523 -40.04 20.11 2.22
CA ALA A 523 -40.20 21.41 1.59
C ALA A 523 -39.55 21.44 0.21
N ALA A 524 -38.32 20.86 0.09
CA ALA A 524 -37.63 20.73 -1.18
C ALA A 524 -38.46 19.94 -2.21
N ALA A 525 -39.16 18.86 -1.78
CA ALA A 525 -40.02 18.07 -2.66
C ALA A 525 -41.23 18.88 -3.19
N VAL A 526 -41.85 19.73 -2.34
CA VAL A 526 -42.93 20.62 -2.75
C VAL A 526 -42.44 21.71 -3.69
N LEU A 527 -41.28 22.33 -3.36
CA LEU A 527 -40.69 23.38 -4.19
C LEU A 527 -40.25 22.85 -5.57
N LEU A 528 -39.77 21.62 -5.64
CA LEU A 528 -39.44 20.96 -6.90
C LEU A 528 -40.71 20.78 -7.77
N ALA A 529 -41.79 20.30 -7.17
CA ALA A 529 -43.09 20.10 -7.87
C ALA A 529 -43.71 21.43 -8.34
N CYS A 530 -43.32 22.57 -7.76
CA CYS A 530 -43.79 23.89 -8.24
C CYS A 530 -42.99 24.40 -9.46
N ARG A 531 -41.86 23.77 -9.82
CA ARG A 531 -41.03 24.16 -10.97
C ARG A 531 -41.43 23.39 -12.24
N ASP A 532 -41.95 22.17 -12.08
CA ASP A 532 -42.50 21.35 -13.14
C ASP A 532 -43.95 21.79 -13.49
#